data_4740d0e7b8212f58acaa041f3f8665aa
#
_entry.id   4740d0e7b8212f58acaa041f3f8665aa
#
_cell.length_a   1.000
_cell.length_b   1.000
_cell.length_c   1.000
_cell.angle_alpha   90.00
_cell.angle_beta   90.00
_cell.angle_gamma   90.00
#
_symmetry.space_group_name_H-M   'P 1'
#
loop_
_entity.id
_entity.type
_entity.pdbx_description
1 polymer ?
#
loop_
_entity_poly.entity_id
_entity_poly.type
_entity_poly.pdbx_seq_one_letter_code
_entity_poly.pdbx_strand_id
1 'polypeptide(L)'
;MSSNDKINPNMSENADRINKTIGDVQCVKNKGDFIHKSGPKIHESTEIKVKSAIPRRRQDLLKWYGWGYQDSKFQLVNEKATFTGDRYLIGGKHLPHLLDFAKEKFDLDLTQPPKIPALPTTFPPSILSESQRKELESIADVSTEGLDRLMRSHGQTLHEVSNLRNGTMPRIPDAVVWPENHDQVEQIVRCASTHKLVIIPFGGGTSVSGSISCPERETRAIVALDTSAMNSILWLDKEQLLARVQAGIVGQDLEREMRTRGFTVGHEPDSYEFSTLGGWVATRASGMKKNTYGNIEDLVVQTKMVTPTGVIEKGSCAPRVSCGPEWEHVVLGSEGCLGVVTEDLALEYGVVAESFETSVPWERTLALCRNTKRRLRDECRARNISHYLISCRLTQTYDAGCCIYFYFGFNSQGLADPVREYELIEEAARDEIIASGGSISHHHGVGKLRKKWYTQAVSEPGRRLLVAAKTTLDPDNIFALNNMVLEQPGPGEGAAGVARSKL
;
A
#
# COMPACT_ATOMS: atom_id res chain seq x y z
N MET A 1 -61.26 32.40 12.00
CA MET A 1 -61.19 31.41 10.90
C MET A 1 -60.03 30.49 11.21
N SER A 2 -60.35 29.27 11.51
CA SER A 2 -59.42 28.20 11.96
C SER A 2 -58.69 27.60 10.78
N SER A 3 -57.38 27.46 10.90
CA SER A 3 -56.58 26.57 10.04
C SER A 3 -56.10 25.38 10.90
N ASN A 4 -56.66 24.22 10.58
CA ASN A 4 -56.25 22.96 11.14
C ASN A 4 -54.90 22.51 10.54
N ASP A 5 -53.85 22.49 11.36
CA ASP A 5 -52.61 21.81 11.01
C ASP A 5 -52.82 20.29 11.16
N LYS A 6 -52.78 19.59 10.03
CA LYS A 6 -52.75 18.15 9.96
C LYS A 6 -51.35 17.64 10.32
N ILE A 7 -51.16 17.11 11.50
CA ILE A 7 -49.98 16.39 11.93
C ILE A 7 -49.84 15.14 11.06
N ASN A 8 -48.69 14.93 10.46
CA ASN A 8 -48.34 13.82 9.59
C ASN A 8 -48.26 12.53 10.43
N PRO A 9 -49.04 11.49 10.17
CA PRO A 9 -49.06 10.25 10.97
C PRO A 9 -47.74 9.49 11.02
N ASN A 10 -46.79 9.73 10.11
CA ASN A 10 -45.47 9.09 10.09
C ASN A 10 -44.49 9.58 11.18
N MET A 11 -44.84 10.64 11.92
CA MET A 11 -44.00 11.11 13.02
C MET A 11 -44.19 10.30 14.31
N SER A 12 -45.39 9.70 14.53
CA SER A 12 -45.65 8.89 15.71
C SER A 12 -45.01 7.51 15.66
N GLU A 13 -44.96 6.88 14.49
CA GLU A 13 -44.29 5.58 14.31
C GLU A 13 -42.78 5.64 14.49
N ASN A 14 -42.15 6.75 14.07
CA ASN A 14 -40.72 6.95 14.30
C ASN A 14 -40.39 7.24 15.77
N ALA A 15 -41.27 7.96 16.50
CA ALA A 15 -41.07 8.21 17.92
C ALA A 15 -41.19 6.90 18.75
N ASP A 16 -42.12 6.04 18.38
CA ASP A 16 -42.29 4.73 19.06
C ASP A 16 -41.14 3.73 18.75
N ARG A 17 -40.58 3.78 17.54
CA ARG A 17 -39.35 3.03 17.22
C ARG A 17 -38.15 3.51 18.03
N ILE A 18 -37.96 4.84 18.12
CA ILE A 18 -36.86 5.43 18.90
C ILE A 18 -36.99 5.12 20.38
N ASN A 19 -38.21 5.21 20.94
CA ASN A 19 -38.45 4.88 22.37
C ASN A 19 -38.28 3.39 22.68
N LYS A 20 -38.59 2.49 21.75
CA LYS A 20 -38.35 1.06 21.91
C LYS A 20 -36.88 0.69 21.88
N THR A 21 -36.07 1.42 21.09
CA THR A 21 -34.60 1.26 21.01
C THR A 21 -33.89 1.83 22.25
N ILE A 22 -34.45 2.87 22.89
CA ILE A 22 -33.87 3.48 24.09
C ILE A 22 -34.19 2.70 25.36
N GLY A 23 -35.28 1.91 25.37
CA GLY A 23 -35.74 1.14 26.55
C GLY A 23 -34.81 0.01 26.99
N ASP A 24 -33.92 -0.45 26.10
CA ASP A 24 -33.03 -1.59 26.40
C ASP A 24 -31.60 -1.20 26.84
N VAL A 25 -31.32 0.08 27.04
CA VAL A 25 -30.04 0.56 27.55
C VAL A 25 -30.08 0.70 29.06
N GLN A 26 -29.87 -0.38 29.79
CA GLN A 26 -29.58 -0.31 31.24
C GLN A 26 -28.16 0.22 31.47
N CYS A 27 -28.09 1.43 32.01
CA CYS A 27 -26.85 2.05 32.47
C CYS A 27 -26.36 1.35 33.76
N VAL A 28 -25.43 0.41 33.66
CA VAL A 28 -24.81 -0.23 34.82
C VAL A 28 -23.64 0.64 35.31
N LYS A 29 -23.85 1.25 36.47
CA LYS A 29 -22.75 1.91 37.23
C LYS A 29 -21.93 0.82 37.93
N ASN A 30 -20.74 0.51 37.41
CA ASN A 30 -19.70 -0.12 38.20
C ASN A 30 -18.33 0.46 37.89
N LYS A 31 -17.61 0.78 38.95
CA LYS A 31 -16.25 1.32 38.91
C LYS A 31 -15.28 0.18 38.57
N GLY A 32 -14.42 0.40 37.59
CA GLY A 32 -13.12 -0.22 37.59
C GLY A 32 -12.77 -1.23 36.51
N ASP A 33 -13.71 -1.67 35.66
CA ASP A 33 -13.37 -2.54 34.53
C ASP A 33 -14.02 -2.02 33.26
N PHE A 34 -13.21 -1.46 32.36
CA PHE A 34 -13.61 -1.26 30.98
C PHE A 34 -13.70 -2.65 30.32
N ILE A 35 -14.82 -3.29 30.48
CA ILE A 35 -15.05 -4.64 29.97
C ILE A 35 -15.44 -4.53 28.50
N HIS A 36 -14.62 -5.11 27.67
CA HIS A 36 -15.01 -5.65 26.37
C HIS A 36 -16.14 -6.72 26.54
N LYS A 37 -17.38 -6.30 26.76
CA LYS A 37 -18.53 -7.20 26.62
C LYS A 37 -19.77 -6.43 26.16
N SER A 38 -20.22 -6.83 24.99
CA SER A 38 -21.42 -6.45 24.25
C SER A 38 -21.30 -5.23 23.34
N GLY A 39 -20.64 -5.42 22.21
CA GLY A 39 -21.11 -4.81 20.97
C GLY A 39 -22.56 -5.24 20.70
N PRO A 40 -23.33 -4.55 19.84
CA PRO A 40 -24.68 -4.95 19.49
C PRO A 40 -24.70 -6.43 19.17
N LYS A 41 -25.79 -7.14 19.50
CA LYS A 41 -25.99 -8.54 19.09
C LYS A 41 -25.94 -8.57 17.56
N ILE A 42 -24.74 -8.78 17.04
CA ILE A 42 -24.50 -8.99 15.63
C ILE A 42 -25.16 -10.32 15.31
N HIS A 43 -26.13 -10.31 14.41
CA HIS A 43 -26.69 -11.51 13.83
C HIS A 43 -25.56 -12.47 13.46
N GLU A 44 -25.71 -13.75 13.77
CA GLU A 44 -24.76 -14.85 13.65
C GLU A 44 -23.58 -14.52 12.70
N SER A 45 -22.50 -14.00 13.29
CA SER A 45 -21.28 -13.69 12.57
C SER A 45 -20.48 -14.98 12.40
N THR A 46 -20.79 -15.74 11.38
CA THR A 46 -19.91 -16.81 10.96
C THR A 46 -18.73 -16.17 10.23
N GLU A 47 -17.53 -16.30 10.81
CA GLU A 47 -16.30 -15.91 10.12
C GLU A 47 -16.23 -16.61 8.76
N ILE A 48 -15.93 -15.84 7.72
CA ILE A 48 -15.84 -16.31 6.35
C ILE A 48 -14.37 -16.31 5.95
N LYS A 49 -13.74 -17.48 5.96
CA LYS A 49 -12.40 -17.65 5.42
C LYS A 49 -12.46 -17.55 3.89
N VAL A 50 -11.81 -16.57 3.32
CA VAL A 50 -11.85 -16.31 1.88
C VAL A 50 -10.72 -17.06 1.19
N LYS A 51 -11.04 -17.82 0.15
CA LYS A 51 -10.01 -18.51 -0.64
C LYS A 51 -9.20 -17.51 -1.45
N SER A 52 -7.92 -17.39 -1.13
CA SER A 52 -7.03 -16.51 -1.89
C SER A 52 -6.73 -17.07 -3.27
N ALA A 53 -6.75 -16.18 -4.28
CA ALA A 53 -6.27 -16.47 -5.63
C ALA A 53 -4.73 -16.50 -5.69
N ILE A 54 -4.06 -15.87 -4.73
CA ILE A 54 -2.61 -15.82 -4.64
C ILE A 54 -2.15 -16.85 -3.59
N PRO A 55 -1.35 -17.85 -3.95
CA PRO A 55 -0.87 -18.85 -3.01
C PRO A 55 0.14 -18.24 -2.02
N ARG A 56 0.27 -18.85 -0.85
CA ARG A 56 1.28 -18.50 0.15
C ARG A 56 2.70 -18.51 -0.43
N ARG A 57 3.05 -19.53 -1.20
CA ARG A 57 4.26 -19.58 -2.03
C ARG A 57 4.02 -18.81 -3.32
N ARG A 58 4.17 -17.49 -3.24
CA ARG A 58 3.88 -16.57 -4.36
C ARG A 58 4.68 -16.90 -5.61
N GLN A 59 5.91 -17.38 -5.44
CA GLN A 59 6.80 -17.84 -6.51
C GLN A 59 6.24 -19.00 -7.34
N ASP A 60 5.22 -19.71 -6.87
CA ASP A 60 4.56 -20.78 -7.64
C ASP A 60 3.61 -20.21 -8.70
N LEU A 61 3.23 -18.93 -8.59
CA LEU A 61 2.27 -18.28 -9.46
C LEU A 61 2.78 -16.95 -10.06
N LEU A 62 3.51 -16.16 -9.27
CA LEU A 62 3.96 -14.83 -9.65
C LEU A 62 5.39 -14.83 -10.15
N LYS A 63 5.71 -13.87 -11.02
CA LYS A 63 7.10 -13.61 -11.44
C LYS A 63 7.90 -13.13 -10.23
N TRP A 64 9.08 -13.69 -10.05
CA TRP A 64 10.00 -13.25 -9.01
C TRP A 64 10.82 -12.00 -9.42
N TYR A 65 10.85 -11.68 -10.70
CA TYR A 65 11.68 -10.62 -11.30
C TYR A 65 10.85 -9.47 -11.91
N GLY A 66 9.65 -9.27 -11.43
CA GLY A 66 8.77 -8.19 -11.91
C GLY A 66 7.28 -8.49 -11.70
N TRP A 67 6.45 -7.67 -12.29
CA TRP A 67 5.01 -7.68 -12.10
C TRP A 67 4.31 -8.86 -12.78
N GLY A 68 3.30 -9.37 -12.10
CA GLY A 68 2.26 -10.23 -12.66
C GLY A 68 2.54 -11.73 -12.62
N TYR A 69 1.67 -12.48 -13.26
CA TYR A 69 1.73 -13.94 -13.29
C TYR A 69 2.82 -14.47 -14.21
N GLN A 70 3.39 -15.63 -13.89
CA GLN A 70 4.46 -16.26 -14.68
C GLN A 70 4.03 -16.61 -16.10
N ASP A 71 2.77 -17.03 -16.29
CA ASP A 71 2.18 -17.42 -17.56
C ASP A 71 1.82 -16.23 -18.46
N SER A 72 1.65 -15.05 -17.86
CA SER A 72 1.13 -13.85 -18.54
C SER A 72 2.28 -12.93 -18.94
N LYS A 73 2.65 -12.94 -20.22
CA LYS A 73 3.75 -12.14 -20.79
C LYS A 73 3.55 -11.84 -22.26
N PHE A 74 4.20 -10.79 -22.75
CA PHE A 74 4.35 -10.56 -24.18
C PHE A 74 5.47 -11.44 -24.72
N GLN A 75 5.20 -12.09 -25.85
CA GLN A 75 6.18 -12.88 -26.58
C GLN A 75 5.94 -12.79 -28.09
N LEU A 76 6.97 -13.05 -28.87
CA LEU A 76 6.85 -13.18 -30.33
C LEU A 76 6.41 -14.60 -30.68
N VAL A 77 5.25 -14.73 -31.32
CA VAL A 77 4.75 -15.97 -31.89
C VAL A 77 4.54 -15.73 -33.37
N ASN A 78 5.27 -16.44 -34.22
CA ASN A 78 5.25 -16.24 -35.67
C ASN A 78 5.43 -14.75 -36.04
N GLU A 79 6.45 -14.12 -35.52
CA GLU A 79 6.79 -12.68 -35.69
C GLU A 79 5.71 -11.68 -35.24
N LYS A 80 4.68 -12.13 -34.54
CA LYS A 80 3.62 -11.27 -34.00
C LYS A 80 3.72 -11.18 -32.48
N ALA A 81 3.59 -9.96 -31.97
CA ALA A 81 3.47 -9.76 -30.52
C ALA A 81 2.16 -10.40 -30.04
N THR A 82 2.29 -11.35 -29.13
CA THR A 82 1.16 -12.08 -28.57
C THR A 82 1.25 -11.99 -27.05
N PHE A 83 0.14 -11.73 -26.38
CA PHE A 83 0.06 -11.82 -24.93
C PHE A 83 -0.34 -13.25 -24.53
N THR A 84 0.43 -13.89 -23.66
CA THR A 84 0.18 -15.26 -23.19
C THR A 84 -0.67 -15.31 -21.93
N GLY A 85 -1.06 -16.52 -21.52
CA GLY A 85 -1.96 -16.76 -20.38
C GLY A 85 -3.42 -16.52 -20.74
N ASP A 86 -4.31 -16.98 -19.88
CA ASP A 86 -5.78 -16.92 -20.06
C ASP A 86 -6.48 -16.03 -19.01
N ARG A 87 -5.73 -15.45 -18.10
CA ARG A 87 -6.25 -14.63 -16.98
C ARG A 87 -6.80 -13.28 -17.44
N TYR A 88 -6.30 -12.75 -18.53
CA TYR A 88 -6.67 -11.43 -19.04
C TYR A 88 -7.43 -11.54 -20.36
N LEU A 89 -8.32 -10.59 -20.61
CA LEU A 89 -9.11 -10.52 -21.85
C LEU A 89 -8.27 -10.45 -23.14
N ILE A 90 -7.00 -10.02 -23.01
CA ILE A 90 -6.04 -9.99 -24.12
C ILE A 90 -5.24 -11.29 -24.25
N GLY A 91 -5.46 -12.27 -23.36
CA GLY A 91 -4.80 -13.57 -23.42
C GLY A 91 -5.00 -14.27 -24.75
N GLY A 92 -3.93 -14.81 -25.32
CA GLY A 92 -3.93 -15.47 -26.62
C GLY A 92 -4.10 -14.55 -27.84
N LYS A 93 -4.32 -13.23 -27.64
CA LYS A 93 -4.53 -12.29 -28.75
C LYS A 93 -3.22 -11.77 -29.30
N HIS A 94 -3.17 -11.63 -30.62
CA HIS A 94 -2.11 -10.92 -31.31
C HIS A 94 -2.36 -9.40 -31.24
N LEU A 95 -1.29 -8.66 -31.03
CA LEU A 95 -1.27 -7.19 -31.02
C LEU A 95 -0.53 -6.69 -32.26
N PRO A 96 -1.23 -6.51 -33.39
CA PRO A 96 -0.60 -6.34 -34.70
C PRO A 96 0.25 -5.07 -34.81
N HIS A 97 -0.09 -4.03 -34.05
CA HIS A 97 0.61 -2.73 -34.12
C HIS A 97 1.61 -2.50 -32.98
N LEU A 98 1.75 -3.43 -32.03
CA LEU A 98 2.61 -3.22 -30.85
C LEU A 98 4.08 -3.10 -31.22
N LEU A 99 4.57 -3.95 -32.13
CA LEU A 99 5.98 -3.95 -32.54
C LEU A 99 6.32 -2.72 -33.39
N ASP A 100 5.46 -2.34 -34.32
CA ASP A 100 5.63 -1.15 -35.13
C ASP A 100 5.63 0.11 -34.26
N PHE A 101 4.70 0.19 -33.33
CA PHE A 101 4.64 1.27 -32.34
C PHE A 101 5.93 1.33 -31.48
N ALA A 102 6.39 0.20 -30.95
CA ALA A 102 7.60 0.14 -30.13
C ALA A 102 8.83 0.52 -30.93
N LYS A 103 8.94 0.06 -32.18
CA LYS A 103 10.04 0.45 -33.06
C LYS A 103 10.00 1.93 -33.43
N GLU A 104 8.83 2.45 -33.81
CA GLU A 104 8.67 3.88 -34.17
C GLU A 104 9.01 4.82 -32.99
N LYS A 105 8.53 4.48 -31.78
CA LYS A 105 8.66 5.38 -30.62
C LYS A 105 9.98 5.24 -29.89
N PHE A 106 10.53 4.03 -29.83
CA PHE A 106 11.71 3.72 -29.02
C PHE A 106 12.92 3.29 -29.85
N ASP A 107 12.80 3.15 -31.17
CA ASP A 107 13.86 2.66 -32.05
C ASP A 107 14.52 1.36 -31.53
N LEU A 108 13.68 0.40 -31.08
CA LEU A 108 14.14 -0.82 -30.46
C LEU A 108 14.71 -1.79 -31.48
N ASP A 109 15.88 -2.34 -31.22
CA ASP A 109 16.40 -3.51 -31.92
C ASP A 109 15.69 -4.76 -31.41
N LEU A 110 14.67 -5.21 -32.13
CA LEU A 110 13.87 -6.38 -31.79
C LEU A 110 14.59 -7.71 -32.05
N THR A 111 15.81 -7.68 -32.61
CA THR A 111 16.63 -8.89 -32.79
C THR A 111 17.32 -9.33 -31.50
N GLN A 112 17.37 -8.45 -30.49
CA GLN A 112 17.92 -8.72 -29.16
C GLN A 112 16.78 -9.05 -28.18
N PRO A 113 16.50 -10.33 -27.90
CA PRO A 113 15.47 -10.68 -26.94
C PRO A 113 15.89 -10.22 -25.52
N PRO A 114 14.92 -9.80 -24.69
CA PRO A 114 15.20 -9.44 -23.29
C PRO A 114 15.77 -10.65 -22.55
N LYS A 115 16.83 -10.44 -21.77
CA LYS A 115 17.36 -11.48 -20.89
C LYS A 115 16.35 -11.75 -19.77
N ILE A 116 15.77 -12.94 -19.77
CA ILE A 116 15.00 -13.42 -18.62
C ILE A 116 16.01 -13.97 -17.60
N PRO A 117 16.07 -13.44 -16.37
CA PRO A 117 17.02 -13.92 -15.39
C PRO A 117 16.70 -15.36 -15.00
N ALA A 118 17.75 -16.17 -14.82
CA ALA A 118 17.59 -17.51 -14.25
C ALA A 118 17.10 -17.42 -12.80
N LEU A 119 16.30 -18.40 -12.37
CA LEU A 119 15.84 -18.47 -10.99
C LEU A 119 17.07 -18.57 -10.05
N PRO A 120 17.20 -17.70 -9.04
CA PRO A 120 18.30 -17.77 -8.10
C PRO A 120 18.33 -19.11 -7.35
N THR A 121 19.49 -19.68 -7.22
CA THR A 121 19.72 -20.93 -6.46
C THR A 121 20.51 -20.71 -5.17
N THR A 122 21.11 -19.53 -5.02
CA THR A 122 21.88 -19.13 -3.85
C THR A 122 21.34 -17.82 -3.29
N PHE A 123 21.26 -17.73 -1.96
CA PHE A 123 20.71 -16.59 -1.25
C PHE A 123 21.61 -16.20 -0.09
N PRO A 124 21.62 -14.92 0.34
CA PRO A 124 22.31 -14.53 1.57
C PRO A 124 21.82 -15.38 2.74
N PRO A 125 22.73 -15.88 3.62
CA PRO A 125 22.33 -16.65 4.78
C PRO A 125 21.47 -15.80 5.72
N SER A 126 20.52 -16.44 6.41
CA SER A 126 19.77 -15.81 7.51
C SER A 126 20.69 -15.60 8.70
N ILE A 127 20.62 -14.44 9.33
CA ILE A 127 21.32 -14.14 10.60
C ILE A 127 20.41 -14.33 11.81
N LEU A 128 19.17 -14.80 11.62
CA LEU A 128 18.24 -15.14 12.69
C LEU A 128 18.81 -16.30 13.51
N SER A 129 18.91 -16.14 14.84
CA SER A 129 19.37 -17.21 15.71
C SER A 129 18.34 -18.34 15.82
N GLU A 130 18.81 -19.53 16.16
CA GLU A 130 17.93 -20.71 16.32
C GLU A 130 16.87 -20.49 17.43
N SER A 131 17.20 -19.78 18.52
CA SER A 131 16.24 -19.47 19.57
C SER A 131 15.17 -18.50 19.10
N GLN A 132 15.53 -17.45 18.37
CA GLN A 132 14.60 -16.49 17.78
C GLN A 132 13.67 -17.18 16.77
N ARG A 133 14.23 -18.06 15.94
CA ARG A 133 13.47 -18.85 14.97
C ARG A 133 12.42 -19.73 15.65
N LYS A 134 12.82 -20.50 16.65
CA LYS A 134 11.91 -21.40 17.40
C LYS A 134 10.81 -20.64 18.12
N GLU A 135 11.10 -19.48 18.68
CA GLU A 135 10.07 -18.65 19.31
C GLU A 135 9.05 -18.17 18.27
N LEU A 136 9.48 -17.68 17.11
CA LEU A 136 8.57 -17.29 16.03
C LEU A 136 7.76 -18.50 15.52
N GLU A 137 8.38 -19.67 15.35
CA GLU A 137 7.72 -20.92 14.95
C GLU A 137 6.67 -21.40 15.96
N SER A 138 6.82 -21.05 17.24
CA SER A 138 5.81 -21.34 18.26
C SER A 138 4.56 -20.46 18.17
N ILE A 139 4.65 -19.32 17.46
CA ILE A 139 3.56 -18.33 17.32
C ILE A 139 2.83 -18.51 15.98
N ALA A 140 3.57 -18.64 14.89
CA ALA A 140 3.02 -18.68 13.54
C ALA A 140 3.92 -19.53 12.62
N ASP A 141 3.43 -19.78 11.42
CA ASP A 141 4.26 -20.41 10.39
C ASP A 141 5.43 -19.51 9.98
N VAL A 142 6.62 -20.11 9.86
CA VAL A 142 7.88 -19.42 9.53
C VAL A 142 8.57 -20.11 8.35
N SER A 143 9.16 -19.33 7.46
CA SER A 143 10.07 -19.83 6.42
C SER A 143 11.37 -19.04 6.42
N THR A 144 12.47 -19.75 6.32
CA THR A 144 13.81 -19.19 6.02
C THR A 144 14.26 -19.53 4.61
N GLU A 145 13.38 -20.11 3.79
CA GLU A 145 13.66 -20.46 2.40
C GLU A 145 13.98 -19.22 1.56
N GLY A 146 15.03 -19.31 0.76
CA GLY A 146 15.54 -18.14 0.02
C GLY A 146 14.54 -17.49 -0.92
N LEU A 147 13.72 -18.28 -1.64
CA LEU A 147 12.71 -17.74 -2.53
C LEU A 147 11.55 -17.06 -1.78
N ASP A 148 11.09 -17.63 -0.66
CA ASP A 148 10.07 -16.99 0.17
C ASP A 148 10.54 -15.63 0.67
N ARG A 149 11.80 -15.55 1.10
CA ARG A 149 12.46 -14.33 1.57
C ARG A 149 12.63 -13.32 0.44
N LEU A 150 13.06 -13.76 -0.75
CA LEU A 150 13.23 -12.90 -1.92
C LEU A 150 11.90 -12.26 -2.32
N MET A 151 10.83 -13.05 -2.41
CA MET A 151 9.50 -12.57 -2.79
C MET A 151 8.91 -11.53 -1.83
N ARG A 152 9.49 -11.36 -0.63
CA ARG A 152 9.06 -10.38 0.39
C ARG A 152 10.11 -9.31 0.66
N SER A 153 11.13 -9.20 -0.19
CA SER A 153 12.21 -8.23 -0.02
C SER A 153 12.02 -6.92 -0.79
N HIS A 154 11.04 -6.87 -1.67
CA HIS A 154 10.91 -5.77 -2.64
C HIS A 154 9.45 -5.48 -3.00
N GLY A 155 9.22 -4.29 -3.54
CA GLY A 155 8.02 -3.89 -4.25
C GLY A 155 8.20 -4.01 -5.77
N GLN A 156 7.70 -3.00 -6.49
CA GLN A 156 7.65 -2.98 -7.96
C GLN A 156 8.24 -1.69 -8.54
N THR A 157 9.17 -1.04 -7.83
CA THR A 157 9.88 0.10 -8.42
C THR A 157 10.80 -0.37 -9.56
N LEU A 158 11.08 0.53 -10.50
CA LEU A 158 12.00 0.23 -11.61
C LEU A 158 13.36 -0.24 -11.09
N HIS A 159 13.86 0.40 -10.02
CA HIS A 159 15.12 0.03 -9.37
C HIS A 159 15.08 -1.40 -8.82
N GLU A 160 14.04 -1.75 -8.07
CA GLU A 160 13.88 -3.10 -7.49
C GLU A 160 13.79 -4.16 -8.59
N VAL A 161 12.94 -3.93 -9.59
CA VAL A 161 12.77 -4.86 -10.73
C VAL A 161 14.07 -4.98 -11.55
N SER A 162 14.80 -3.91 -11.76
CA SER A 162 16.09 -3.92 -12.45
C SER A 162 17.14 -4.72 -11.67
N ASN A 163 17.24 -4.51 -10.36
CA ASN A 163 18.13 -5.26 -9.50
C ASN A 163 17.86 -6.77 -9.59
N LEU A 164 16.60 -7.19 -9.48
CA LEU A 164 16.21 -8.59 -9.62
C LEU A 164 16.60 -9.16 -10.98
N ARG A 165 16.36 -8.44 -12.06
CA ARG A 165 16.70 -8.87 -13.44
C ARG A 165 18.21 -8.97 -13.67
N ASN A 166 18.99 -8.16 -12.96
CA ASN A 166 20.45 -8.20 -13.00
C ASN A 166 21.05 -9.16 -11.98
N GLY A 167 20.23 -9.89 -11.20
CA GLY A 167 20.68 -10.83 -10.17
C GLY A 167 21.26 -10.15 -8.92
N THR A 168 20.97 -8.86 -8.71
CA THR A 168 21.44 -8.10 -7.56
C THR A 168 20.42 -8.20 -6.44
N MET A 169 20.84 -8.67 -5.28
CA MET A 169 20.01 -8.81 -4.07
C MET A 169 20.72 -8.16 -2.88
N PRO A 170 20.63 -6.83 -2.70
CA PRO A 170 21.43 -6.13 -1.70
C PRO A 170 21.08 -6.57 -0.27
N ARG A 171 19.81 -6.67 0.07
CA ARG A 171 19.30 -7.15 1.35
C ARG A 171 17.93 -7.82 1.16
N ILE A 172 17.78 -9.05 1.70
CA ILE A 172 16.48 -9.75 1.80
C ILE A 172 16.16 -10.02 3.27
N PRO A 173 14.90 -10.26 3.66
CA PRO A 173 14.55 -10.63 5.02
C PRO A 173 15.30 -11.89 5.46
N ASP A 174 15.45 -12.09 6.76
CA ASP A 174 16.06 -13.28 7.33
C ASP A 174 15.05 -14.42 7.50
N ALA A 175 13.77 -14.06 7.70
CA ALA A 175 12.66 -15.00 7.72
C ALA A 175 11.39 -14.31 7.19
N VAL A 176 10.40 -15.11 6.82
CA VAL A 176 9.02 -14.72 6.57
C VAL A 176 8.14 -15.40 7.61
N VAL A 177 7.21 -14.65 8.22
CA VAL A 177 6.20 -15.18 9.15
C VAL A 177 4.80 -14.90 8.62
N TRP A 178 3.87 -15.84 8.81
CA TRP A 178 2.49 -15.73 8.36
C TRP A 178 1.51 -15.84 9.54
N PRO A 179 1.19 -14.73 10.23
CA PRO A 179 0.13 -14.73 11.22
C PRO A 179 -1.23 -14.97 10.56
N GLU A 180 -2.11 -15.70 11.24
CA GLU A 180 -3.48 -15.96 10.80
C GLU A 180 -4.50 -15.03 11.46
N ASN A 181 -4.12 -14.37 12.56
CA ASN A 181 -5.01 -13.54 13.34
C ASN A 181 -4.25 -12.42 14.07
N HIS A 182 -5.02 -11.51 14.66
CA HIS A 182 -4.52 -10.35 15.41
C HIS A 182 -3.60 -10.74 16.57
N ASP A 183 -3.98 -11.75 17.35
CA ASP A 183 -3.24 -12.15 18.57
C ASP A 183 -1.84 -12.69 18.23
N GLN A 184 -1.71 -13.39 17.12
CA GLN A 184 -0.39 -13.81 16.62
C GLN A 184 0.46 -12.62 16.18
N VAL A 185 -0.12 -11.58 15.57
CA VAL A 185 0.60 -10.35 15.24
C VAL A 185 1.12 -9.67 16.51
N GLU A 186 0.30 -9.56 17.56
CA GLU A 186 0.76 -9.03 18.86
C GLU A 186 1.95 -9.82 19.43
N GLN A 187 1.86 -11.15 19.38
CA GLN A 187 2.93 -12.03 19.89
C GLN A 187 4.22 -11.87 19.07
N ILE A 188 4.11 -11.79 17.73
CA ILE A 188 5.26 -11.58 16.84
C ILE A 188 5.91 -10.22 17.12
N VAL A 189 5.12 -9.15 17.25
CA VAL A 189 5.64 -7.81 17.55
C VAL A 189 6.33 -7.77 18.94
N ARG A 190 5.76 -8.47 19.93
CA ARG A 190 6.36 -8.61 21.26
C ARG A 190 7.68 -9.40 21.21
N CYS A 191 7.72 -10.52 20.50
CA CYS A 191 8.94 -11.29 20.24
C CYS A 191 10.00 -10.41 19.57
N ALA A 192 9.63 -9.66 18.53
CA ALA A 192 10.53 -8.75 17.84
C ALA A 192 11.07 -7.64 18.78
N SER A 193 10.25 -7.08 19.63
CA SER A 193 10.68 -6.09 20.63
C SER A 193 11.67 -6.68 21.63
N THR A 194 11.40 -7.90 22.11
CA THR A 194 12.27 -8.61 23.05
C THR A 194 13.65 -8.91 22.45
N HIS A 195 13.67 -9.40 21.21
CA HIS A 195 14.90 -9.83 20.53
C HIS A 195 15.51 -8.74 19.65
N LYS A 196 14.95 -7.54 19.63
CA LYS A 196 15.38 -6.42 18.77
C LYS A 196 15.42 -6.79 17.28
N LEU A 197 14.46 -7.60 16.84
CA LEU A 197 14.29 -7.92 15.41
C LEU A 197 13.64 -6.72 14.70
N VAL A 198 13.88 -6.61 13.40
CA VAL A 198 13.18 -5.65 12.54
C VAL A 198 12.00 -6.35 11.87
N ILE A 199 10.81 -5.75 11.93
CA ILE A 199 9.63 -6.22 11.21
C ILE A 199 9.39 -5.33 10.00
N ILE A 200 9.20 -5.97 8.85
CA ILE A 200 8.68 -5.34 7.64
C ILE A 200 7.28 -5.90 7.38
N PRO A 201 6.21 -5.13 7.62
CA PRO A 201 4.87 -5.54 7.23
C PRO A 201 4.77 -5.71 5.72
N PHE A 202 4.26 -6.84 5.27
CA PHE A 202 4.15 -7.19 3.87
C PHE A 202 2.72 -7.62 3.54
N GLY A 203 2.09 -6.94 2.59
CA GLY A 203 0.77 -7.28 2.06
C GLY A 203 0.88 -7.91 0.66
N GLY A 204 0.50 -7.18 -0.38
CA GLY A 204 0.53 -7.61 -1.77
C GLY A 204 1.90 -7.56 -2.46
N GLY A 205 2.84 -6.80 -1.93
CA GLY A 205 4.14 -6.56 -2.59
C GLY A 205 4.06 -5.59 -3.76
N THR A 206 3.05 -4.74 -3.81
CA THR A 206 2.71 -3.87 -4.95
C THR A 206 3.24 -2.44 -4.83
N SER A 207 4.03 -2.15 -3.79
CA SER A 207 4.60 -0.81 -3.58
C SER A 207 5.46 -0.36 -4.77
N VAL A 208 5.24 0.88 -5.21
CA VAL A 208 6.02 1.57 -6.24
C VAL A 208 6.74 2.81 -5.68
N SER A 209 6.98 2.84 -4.37
CA SER A 209 7.69 3.91 -3.66
C SER A 209 8.91 3.40 -2.88
N GLY A 210 9.23 2.10 -2.98
CA GLY A 210 10.28 1.44 -2.22
C GLY A 210 9.96 1.29 -0.73
N SER A 211 8.67 1.40 -0.35
CA SER A 211 8.27 1.41 1.06
C SER A 211 8.52 0.09 1.79
N ILE A 212 8.53 -1.03 1.08
CA ILE A 212 8.73 -2.38 1.64
C ILE A 212 10.14 -2.95 1.41
N SER A 213 11.03 -2.20 0.75
CA SER A 213 12.43 -2.63 0.55
C SER A 213 13.16 -2.75 1.88
N CYS A 214 13.91 -3.83 2.05
CA CYS A 214 14.78 -4.00 3.22
C CYS A 214 15.83 -2.88 3.29
N PRO A 215 16.04 -2.23 4.45
CA PRO A 215 17.11 -1.26 4.61
C PRO A 215 18.48 -1.96 4.48
N GLU A 216 19.28 -1.54 3.52
CA GLU A 216 20.57 -2.21 3.19
C GLU A 216 21.57 -2.19 4.35
N ARG A 217 21.55 -1.11 5.15
CA ARG A 217 22.48 -0.92 6.28
C ARG A 217 21.97 -1.50 7.61
N GLU A 218 20.80 -2.14 7.61
CA GLU A 218 20.26 -2.73 8.83
C GLU A 218 21.05 -4.00 9.18
N THR A 219 21.59 -4.01 10.39
CA THR A 219 22.45 -5.10 10.90
C THR A 219 21.67 -6.12 11.73
N ARG A 220 20.47 -5.77 12.19
CA ARG A 220 19.58 -6.68 12.92
C ARG A 220 18.93 -7.67 11.96
N ALA A 221 18.47 -8.80 12.49
CA ALA A 221 17.67 -9.72 11.71
C ALA A 221 16.33 -9.09 11.32
N ILE A 222 15.97 -9.24 10.04
CA ILE A 222 14.75 -8.70 9.45
C ILE A 222 13.74 -9.82 9.24
N VAL A 223 12.53 -9.64 9.75
CA VAL A 223 11.41 -10.56 9.59
C VAL A 223 10.36 -9.88 8.69
N ALA A 224 10.06 -10.45 7.55
CA ALA A 224 8.91 -10.04 6.75
C ALA A 224 7.65 -10.65 7.35
N LEU A 225 6.74 -9.83 7.85
CA LEU A 225 5.45 -10.24 8.38
C LEU A 225 4.42 -10.18 7.24
N ASP A 226 4.19 -11.33 6.60
CA ASP A 226 3.26 -11.46 5.47
C ASP A 226 1.84 -11.73 5.99
N THR A 227 0.95 -10.76 5.80
CA THR A 227 -0.44 -10.81 6.28
C THR A 227 -1.34 -11.72 5.45
N SER A 228 -0.87 -12.36 4.39
CA SER A 228 -1.72 -13.11 3.44
C SER A 228 -2.52 -14.27 4.04
N ALA A 229 -2.14 -14.78 5.22
CA ALA A 229 -2.92 -15.76 5.96
C ALA A 229 -4.09 -15.14 6.75
N MET A 230 -4.07 -13.82 6.95
CA MET A 230 -5.16 -13.03 7.56
C MET A 230 -6.16 -12.63 6.47
N ASN A 231 -6.94 -13.56 5.97
CA ASN A 231 -7.79 -13.41 4.80
C ASN A 231 -9.27 -13.76 5.06
N SER A 232 -9.77 -13.43 6.25
CA SER A 232 -11.16 -13.65 6.63
C SER A 232 -11.99 -12.37 6.64
N ILE A 233 -13.26 -12.49 6.29
CA ILE A 233 -14.29 -11.53 6.66
C ILE A 233 -14.81 -11.99 8.02
N LEU A 234 -14.49 -11.23 9.08
CA LEU A 234 -14.81 -11.60 10.46
C LEU A 234 -16.32 -11.52 10.75
N TRP A 235 -16.97 -10.51 10.17
CA TRP A 235 -18.43 -10.37 10.14
C TRP A 235 -18.87 -9.42 9.02
N LEU A 236 -20.13 -9.53 8.62
CA LEU A 236 -20.79 -8.67 7.64
C LEU A 236 -22.19 -8.30 8.16
N ASP A 237 -22.42 -7.01 8.35
CA ASP A 237 -23.73 -6.44 8.66
C ASP A 237 -24.37 -5.89 7.39
N LYS A 238 -25.43 -6.55 6.92
CA LYS A 238 -26.11 -6.21 5.67
C LYS A 238 -27.05 -5.01 5.81
N GLU A 239 -27.49 -4.71 7.01
CA GLU A 239 -28.40 -3.60 7.27
C GLU A 239 -27.63 -2.27 7.37
N GLN A 240 -26.48 -2.30 8.04
CA GLN A 240 -25.61 -1.13 8.19
C GLN A 240 -24.61 -0.98 7.05
N LEU A 241 -24.50 -1.96 6.16
CA LEU A 241 -23.53 -2.04 5.07
C LEU A 241 -22.09 -1.95 5.58
N LEU A 242 -21.80 -2.65 6.66
CA LEU A 242 -20.50 -2.69 7.32
C LEU A 242 -19.94 -4.11 7.32
N ALA A 243 -18.63 -4.24 7.16
CA ALA A 243 -17.95 -5.51 7.37
C ALA A 243 -16.65 -5.28 8.14
N ARG A 244 -16.27 -6.25 8.98
CA ARG A 244 -14.95 -6.31 9.60
C ARG A 244 -14.14 -7.36 8.88
N VAL A 245 -13.00 -6.96 8.35
CA VAL A 245 -12.20 -7.77 7.42
C VAL A 245 -10.75 -7.78 7.88
N GLN A 246 -10.09 -8.92 7.80
CA GLN A 246 -8.66 -9.01 8.09
C GLN A 246 -7.82 -8.35 7.00
N ALA A 247 -6.76 -7.67 7.41
CA ALA A 247 -5.93 -6.79 6.57
C ALA A 247 -5.19 -7.49 5.42
N GLY A 248 -4.97 -8.79 5.51
CA GLY A 248 -4.24 -9.56 4.51
C GLY A 248 -5.08 -10.05 3.32
N ILE A 249 -6.40 -9.81 3.35
CA ILE A 249 -7.25 -10.20 2.23
C ILE A 249 -6.86 -9.44 0.96
N VAL A 250 -6.73 -10.17 -0.16
CA VAL A 250 -6.43 -9.57 -1.47
C VAL A 250 -7.70 -8.94 -2.05
N GLY A 251 -7.57 -7.77 -2.68
CA GLY A 251 -8.72 -7.01 -3.17
C GLY A 251 -9.65 -7.78 -4.08
N GLN A 252 -9.11 -8.46 -5.10
CA GLN A 252 -9.93 -9.28 -6.01
C GLN A 252 -10.71 -10.38 -5.28
N ASP A 253 -10.15 -10.92 -4.21
CA ASP A 253 -10.77 -12.00 -3.45
C ASP A 253 -11.88 -11.45 -2.56
N LEU A 254 -11.65 -10.30 -1.93
CA LEU A 254 -12.65 -9.58 -1.14
C LEU A 254 -13.84 -9.18 -2.02
N GLU A 255 -13.60 -8.56 -3.17
CA GLU A 255 -14.67 -8.16 -4.09
C GLU A 255 -15.46 -9.36 -4.62
N ARG A 256 -14.76 -10.43 -5.04
CA ARG A 256 -15.42 -11.67 -5.47
C ARG A 256 -16.38 -12.18 -4.38
N GLU A 257 -15.93 -12.19 -3.13
CA GLU A 257 -16.72 -12.68 -2.00
C GLU A 257 -17.89 -11.75 -1.68
N MET A 258 -17.69 -10.43 -1.74
CA MET A 258 -18.76 -9.45 -1.55
C MET A 258 -19.82 -9.55 -2.67
N ARG A 259 -19.42 -9.69 -3.93
CA ARG A 259 -20.34 -9.81 -5.07
C ARG A 259 -21.22 -11.05 -4.99
N THR A 260 -20.73 -12.17 -4.47
CA THR A 260 -21.59 -13.37 -4.25
C THR A 260 -22.72 -13.10 -3.28
N ARG A 261 -22.60 -12.06 -2.42
CA ARG A 261 -23.60 -11.63 -1.44
C ARG A 261 -24.43 -10.43 -1.87
N GLY A 262 -24.21 -9.94 -3.10
CA GLY A 262 -24.94 -8.79 -3.66
C GLY A 262 -24.36 -7.43 -3.25
N PHE A 263 -23.11 -7.38 -2.77
CA PHE A 263 -22.41 -6.17 -2.35
C PHE A 263 -21.18 -5.88 -3.23
N THR A 264 -20.72 -4.67 -3.15
CA THR A 264 -19.40 -4.24 -3.64
C THR A 264 -18.78 -3.35 -2.57
N VAL A 265 -17.48 -3.37 -2.44
CA VAL A 265 -16.78 -2.47 -1.53
C VAL A 265 -16.51 -1.12 -2.23
N GLY A 266 -16.35 -1.10 -3.57
CA GLY A 266 -16.33 0.12 -4.37
C GLY A 266 -14.97 0.79 -4.49
N HIS A 267 -13.93 0.29 -3.85
CA HIS A 267 -12.55 0.79 -3.98
C HIS A 267 -11.79 -0.05 -5.01
N GLU A 268 -11.11 0.56 -5.99
CA GLU A 268 -10.38 -0.15 -7.05
C GLU A 268 -9.02 0.49 -7.31
N PRO A 269 -7.99 0.26 -6.47
CA PRO A 269 -6.63 0.70 -6.76
C PRO A 269 -6.04 -0.06 -7.96
N ASP A 270 -5.03 0.52 -8.58
CA ASP A 270 -4.38 -0.03 -9.77
C ASP A 270 -3.75 -1.43 -9.58
N SER A 271 -3.58 -1.89 -8.35
CA SER A 271 -2.94 -3.17 -8.01
C SER A 271 -3.85 -4.18 -7.34
N TYR A 272 -5.17 -4.02 -7.41
CA TYR A 272 -6.13 -4.80 -6.63
C TYR A 272 -6.04 -6.31 -6.79
N GLU A 273 -5.53 -6.72 -7.93
CA GLU A 273 -5.30 -8.12 -8.25
C GLU A 273 -4.32 -8.80 -7.27
N PHE A 274 -3.42 -8.00 -6.67
CA PHE A 274 -2.38 -8.45 -5.76
C PHE A 274 -2.35 -7.72 -4.42
N SER A 275 -2.78 -6.46 -4.38
CA SER A 275 -2.72 -5.63 -3.18
C SER A 275 -3.74 -6.07 -2.14
N THR A 276 -3.42 -5.83 -0.88
CA THR A 276 -4.24 -6.22 0.27
C THR A 276 -4.91 -5.00 0.90
N LEU A 277 -6.00 -5.24 1.61
CA LEU A 277 -6.76 -4.22 2.32
C LEU A 277 -5.88 -3.41 3.29
N GLY A 278 -5.09 -4.07 4.15
CA GLY A 278 -4.18 -3.38 5.05
C GLY A 278 -3.06 -2.60 4.32
N GLY A 279 -2.67 -3.07 3.14
CA GLY A 279 -1.76 -2.32 2.26
C GLY A 279 -2.38 -1.02 1.77
N TRP A 280 -3.67 -1.02 1.42
CA TRP A 280 -4.39 0.19 1.00
C TRP A 280 -4.46 1.23 2.11
N VAL A 281 -4.78 0.80 3.32
CA VAL A 281 -4.80 1.67 4.50
C VAL A 281 -3.40 2.22 4.79
N ALA A 282 -2.41 1.36 4.84
CA ALA A 282 -1.03 1.75 5.13
C ALA A 282 -0.45 2.75 4.11
N THR A 283 -0.90 2.72 2.86
CA THR A 283 -0.43 3.66 1.81
C THR A 283 -1.43 4.78 1.51
N ARG A 284 -2.59 4.82 2.20
CA ARG A 284 -3.67 5.76 1.93
C ARG A 284 -4.06 5.75 0.46
N ALA A 285 -4.36 4.55 -0.03
CA ALA A 285 -4.60 4.29 -1.45
C ALA A 285 -5.85 4.99 -1.97
N SER A 286 -5.83 5.32 -3.27
CA SER A 286 -6.99 5.79 -4.02
C SER A 286 -7.29 4.84 -5.17
N GLY A 287 -8.57 4.70 -5.52
CA GLY A 287 -9.03 3.74 -6.51
C GLY A 287 -9.68 4.39 -7.73
N MET A 288 -9.81 3.63 -8.83
CA MET A 288 -10.38 4.08 -10.09
C MET A 288 -11.87 4.47 -9.99
N LYS A 289 -12.58 3.93 -9.00
CA LYS A 289 -13.99 4.26 -8.73
C LYS A 289 -14.16 5.35 -7.66
N LYS A 290 -13.10 6.08 -7.32
CA LYS A 290 -13.10 7.14 -6.31
C LYS A 290 -14.24 8.15 -6.49
N ASN A 291 -14.57 8.52 -7.73
CA ASN A 291 -15.62 9.48 -8.01
C ASN A 291 -17.01 9.01 -7.56
N THR A 292 -17.21 7.71 -7.37
CA THR A 292 -18.47 7.12 -6.89
C THR A 292 -18.42 6.76 -5.42
N TYR A 293 -17.32 6.14 -4.95
CA TYR A 293 -17.24 5.51 -3.64
C TYR A 293 -16.29 6.20 -2.66
N GLY A 294 -15.43 7.12 -3.13
CA GLY A 294 -14.40 7.76 -2.31
C GLY A 294 -13.05 7.03 -2.37
N ASN A 295 -12.10 7.57 -1.62
CA ASN A 295 -10.79 6.97 -1.36
C ASN A 295 -10.87 5.99 -0.18
N ILE A 296 -9.75 5.35 0.17
CA ILE A 296 -9.71 4.43 1.31
C ILE A 296 -10.10 5.13 2.62
N GLU A 297 -9.69 6.38 2.83
CA GLU A 297 -10.04 7.17 4.01
C GLU A 297 -11.51 7.53 4.11
N ASP A 298 -12.26 7.50 3.00
CA ASP A 298 -13.70 7.75 2.97
C ASP A 298 -14.50 6.47 3.27
N LEU A 299 -13.88 5.31 3.06
CA LEU A 299 -14.49 3.98 3.19
C LEU A 299 -14.18 3.32 4.54
N VAL A 300 -13.05 3.61 5.13
CA VAL A 300 -12.61 3.04 6.41
C VAL A 300 -13.30 3.76 7.56
N VAL A 301 -14.07 3.00 8.34
CA VAL A 301 -14.75 3.52 9.54
C VAL A 301 -13.87 3.36 10.78
N GLN A 302 -13.08 2.29 10.82
CA GLN A 302 -12.19 1.97 11.94
C GLN A 302 -11.04 1.09 11.46
N THR A 303 -9.86 1.31 12.02
CA THR A 303 -8.68 0.46 11.83
C THR A 303 -8.22 -0.12 13.15
N LYS A 304 -7.51 -1.25 13.08
CA LYS A 304 -6.81 -1.85 14.20
C LYS A 304 -5.35 -2.06 13.83
N MET A 305 -4.44 -1.46 14.58
CA MET A 305 -3.00 -1.53 14.33
C MET A 305 -2.24 -1.99 15.56
N VAL A 306 -1.39 -3.00 15.39
CA VAL A 306 -0.48 -3.47 16.44
C VAL A 306 0.83 -2.71 16.37
N THR A 307 1.25 -2.15 17.50
CA THR A 307 2.54 -1.46 17.67
C THR A 307 3.34 -2.12 18.79
N PRO A 308 4.66 -1.85 18.92
CA PRO A 308 5.47 -2.34 20.04
C PRO A 308 4.95 -1.92 21.43
N THR A 309 4.26 -0.80 21.53
CA THR A 309 3.73 -0.27 22.80
C THR A 309 2.26 -0.60 23.05
N GLY A 310 1.60 -1.28 22.13
CA GLY A 310 0.20 -1.70 22.26
C GLY A 310 -0.60 -1.56 20.98
N VAL A 311 -1.90 -1.77 21.09
CA VAL A 311 -2.83 -1.72 19.96
C VAL A 311 -3.45 -0.34 19.84
N ILE A 312 -3.46 0.22 18.65
CA ILE A 312 -4.25 1.40 18.30
C ILE A 312 -5.58 0.92 17.74
N GLU A 313 -6.65 1.24 18.42
CA GLU A 313 -8.04 0.93 18.02
C GLU A 313 -8.96 2.02 18.54
N LYS A 314 -10.01 2.36 17.78
CA LYS A 314 -11.04 3.30 18.24
C LYS A 314 -11.87 2.68 19.35
N GLY A 315 -11.95 3.36 20.49
CA GLY A 315 -12.65 2.86 21.68
C GLY A 315 -14.18 2.94 21.61
N SER A 316 -14.76 3.40 20.53
CA SER A 316 -16.20 3.58 20.35
C SER A 316 -16.67 3.17 18.98
N CYS A 317 -17.79 2.46 18.89
CA CYS A 317 -18.46 2.15 17.61
C CYS A 317 -19.33 3.31 17.09
N ALA A 318 -19.38 4.44 17.78
CA ALA A 318 -20.15 5.60 17.32
C ALA A 318 -19.58 6.11 15.98
N PRO A 319 -20.44 6.42 15.00
CA PRO A 319 -19.98 6.89 13.67
C PRO A 319 -19.15 8.17 13.76
N ARG A 320 -19.42 9.02 14.77
CA ARG A 320 -18.72 10.28 15.00
C ARG A 320 -18.55 10.54 16.49
N VAL A 321 -17.34 10.92 16.87
CA VAL A 321 -16.99 11.38 18.23
C VAL A 321 -16.41 12.78 18.09
N SER A 322 -16.81 13.74 18.96
CA SER A 322 -16.34 15.12 18.90
C SER A 322 -15.03 15.38 19.69
N CYS A 323 -14.29 14.31 20.04
CA CYS A 323 -12.96 14.42 20.60
C CYS A 323 -11.92 13.97 19.56
N GLY A 324 -10.84 14.72 19.45
CA GLY A 324 -9.70 14.39 18.60
C GLY A 324 -8.45 14.00 19.39
N PRO A 325 -7.38 13.62 18.70
CA PRO A 325 -7.29 13.41 17.25
C PRO A 325 -7.97 12.11 16.79
N GLU A 326 -8.33 12.05 15.49
CA GLU A 326 -8.77 10.79 14.89
C GLU A 326 -7.55 9.93 14.57
N TRP A 327 -7.41 8.83 15.28
CA TRP A 327 -6.23 7.96 15.22
C TRP A 327 -6.14 7.21 13.90
N GLU A 328 -7.24 6.99 13.19
CA GLU A 328 -7.28 6.41 11.86
C GLU A 328 -6.41 7.22 10.88
N HIS A 329 -6.38 8.54 11.00
CA HIS A 329 -5.51 9.41 10.18
C HIS A 329 -4.02 9.30 10.51
N VAL A 330 -3.66 8.76 11.66
CA VAL A 330 -2.26 8.43 11.99
C VAL A 330 -1.86 7.09 11.34
N VAL A 331 -2.81 6.15 11.25
CA VAL A 331 -2.61 4.82 10.64
C VAL A 331 -2.59 4.93 9.11
N LEU A 332 -3.53 5.69 8.53
CA LEU A 332 -3.65 5.94 7.10
C LEU A 332 -2.39 6.64 6.55
N GLY A 333 -1.69 5.96 5.65
CA GLY A 333 -0.46 6.48 5.05
C GLY A 333 0.80 6.31 5.92
N SER A 334 0.75 5.49 6.98
CA SER A 334 1.92 5.19 7.83
C SER A 334 2.98 4.31 7.16
N GLU A 335 2.67 3.72 6.03
CA GLU A 335 3.57 2.89 5.20
C GLU A 335 4.31 1.80 6.00
N GLY A 336 3.65 1.22 7.01
CA GLY A 336 4.22 0.18 7.86
C GLY A 336 5.28 0.64 8.86
N CYS A 337 5.52 1.96 9.00
CA CYS A 337 6.54 2.50 9.90
C CYS A 337 6.11 2.59 11.36
N LEU A 338 4.82 2.55 11.65
CA LEU A 338 4.27 2.71 13.00
C LEU A 338 3.80 1.39 13.61
N GLY A 339 3.46 0.42 12.79
CA GLY A 339 2.89 -0.85 13.22
C GLY A 339 2.36 -1.69 12.07
N VAL A 340 1.68 -2.78 12.42
CA VAL A 340 1.01 -3.69 11.49
C VAL A 340 -0.49 -3.47 11.54
N VAL A 341 -1.11 -3.08 10.43
CA VAL A 341 -2.56 -3.05 10.27
C VAL A 341 -3.09 -4.47 10.21
N THR A 342 -4.09 -4.79 11.00
CA THR A 342 -4.62 -6.16 11.13
C THR A 342 -6.04 -6.33 10.60
N GLU A 343 -6.85 -5.27 10.58
CA GLU A 343 -8.25 -5.32 10.16
C GLU A 343 -8.67 -4.01 9.49
N ASP A 344 -9.38 -4.07 8.35
CA ASP A 344 -9.87 -2.92 7.57
C ASP A 344 -11.00 -3.25 6.58
N LEU A 345 -11.39 -2.22 5.83
CA LEU A 345 -12.48 -2.26 4.85
C LEU A 345 -12.14 -1.47 3.58
N ALA A 346 -12.05 -2.05 2.38
CA ALA A 346 -12.05 -1.40 1.03
C ALA A 346 -11.70 -2.25 -0.22
N LEU A 347 -11.59 -1.64 -1.44
CA LEU A 347 -11.41 -2.24 -2.79
C LEU A 347 -10.74 -1.29 -3.82
N GLU A 348 -10.33 -1.55 -5.01
CA GLU A 348 -9.77 -2.29 -6.10
C GLU A 348 -9.33 -1.51 -7.40
N TYR A 349 -8.43 -1.90 -8.25
CA TYR A 349 -8.00 -2.19 -9.64
C TYR A 349 -6.75 -1.50 -10.25
N GLY A 350 -6.03 -2.26 -11.10
CA GLY A 350 -4.76 -2.18 -11.66
C GLY A 350 -4.48 -1.95 -13.14
N VAL A 351 -3.29 -1.57 -13.55
CA VAL A 351 -2.41 -1.88 -14.70
C VAL A 351 -1.09 -1.11 -14.65
N VAL A 352 0.05 -1.71 -15.11
CA VAL A 352 1.41 -1.17 -14.94
C VAL A 352 2.06 -0.74 -16.26
N ALA A 353 2.48 0.51 -16.32
CA ALA A 353 3.75 1.04 -16.82
C ALA A 353 4.26 1.94 -15.71
N GLU A 354 5.58 2.11 -15.51
CA GLU A 354 5.96 3.06 -14.47
C GLU A 354 5.44 4.43 -14.85
N SER A 355 4.53 4.86 -14.04
CA SER A 355 3.88 6.13 -14.12
C SER A 355 4.07 6.84 -12.80
N PHE A 356 4.26 8.12 -12.84
CA PHE A 356 4.20 8.94 -11.63
C PHE A 356 2.99 9.85 -11.70
N GLU A 357 2.45 10.15 -10.56
CA GLU A 357 1.18 10.84 -10.43
C GLU A 357 1.28 12.05 -9.49
N THR A 358 0.29 12.91 -9.58
CA THR A 358 0.14 14.07 -8.70
C THR A 358 -1.32 14.50 -8.64
N SER A 359 -1.72 15.18 -7.58
CA SER A 359 -2.95 15.98 -7.55
C SER A 359 -2.63 17.46 -7.73
N VAL A 360 -3.52 18.18 -8.39
CA VAL A 360 -3.32 19.60 -8.71
C VAL A 360 -4.65 20.34 -8.77
N PRO A 361 -4.76 21.61 -8.30
CA PRO A 361 -5.93 22.45 -8.47
C PRO A 361 -6.29 22.67 -9.95
N TRP A 362 -7.58 22.84 -10.25
CA TRP A 362 -8.08 22.98 -11.62
C TRP A 362 -7.40 24.10 -12.41
N GLU A 363 -7.20 25.26 -11.79
CA GLU A 363 -6.59 26.43 -12.42
C GLU A 363 -5.13 26.19 -12.86
N ARG A 364 -4.43 25.22 -12.24
CA ARG A 364 -3.01 24.90 -12.53
C ARG A 364 -2.84 23.67 -13.40
N THR A 365 -3.88 22.90 -13.65
CA THR A 365 -3.83 21.59 -14.33
C THR A 365 -3.13 21.66 -15.69
N LEU A 366 -3.55 22.56 -16.57
CA LEU A 366 -2.95 22.66 -17.92
C LEU A 366 -1.50 23.16 -17.89
N ALA A 367 -1.20 24.12 -17.01
CA ALA A 367 0.16 24.64 -16.83
C ALA A 367 1.09 23.54 -16.32
N LEU A 368 0.68 22.78 -15.29
CA LEU A 368 1.43 21.67 -14.75
C LEU A 368 1.69 20.60 -15.81
N CYS A 369 0.69 20.18 -16.57
CA CYS A 369 0.86 19.18 -17.63
C CYS A 369 1.86 19.64 -18.72
N ARG A 370 1.79 20.92 -19.13
CA ARG A 370 2.70 21.48 -20.13
C ARG A 370 4.13 21.59 -19.61
N ASN A 371 4.30 22.10 -18.40
CA ASN A 371 5.59 22.32 -17.76
C ASN A 371 6.30 20.99 -17.50
N THR A 372 5.62 20.03 -16.90
CA THR A 372 6.19 18.69 -16.64
C THR A 372 6.60 17.99 -17.92
N LYS A 373 5.74 18.01 -18.96
CA LYS A 373 6.12 17.43 -20.27
C LYS A 373 7.27 18.14 -20.93
N ARG A 374 7.39 19.46 -20.76
CA ARG A 374 8.55 20.23 -21.26
C ARG A 374 9.79 19.82 -20.48
N ARG A 375 9.74 19.79 -19.15
CA ARG A 375 10.86 19.38 -18.31
C ARG A 375 11.37 18.00 -18.68
N LEU A 376 10.49 17.01 -18.84
CA LEU A 376 10.85 15.66 -19.27
C LEU A 376 11.59 15.66 -20.63
N ARG A 377 11.11 16.43 -21.60
CA ARG A 377 11.79 16.56 -22.91
C ARG A 377 13.17 17.18 -22.79
N ASP A 378 13.29 18.22 -21.97
CA ASP A 378 14.57 18.93 -21.78
C ASP A 378 15.58 18.04 -21.07
N GLU A 379 15.16 17.23 -20.10
CA GLU A 379 15.99 16.23 -19.44
C GLU A 379 16.42 15.10 -20.38
N CYS A 380 15.54 14.61 -21.25
CA CYS A 380 15.91 13.63 -22.28
C CYS A 380 16.98 14.21 -23.23
N ARG A 381 16.81 15.46 -23.69
CA ARG A 381 17.79 16.13 -24.56
C ARG A 381 19.14 16.31 -23.87
N ALA A 382 19.15 16.75 -22.62
CA ALA A 382 20.37 16.94 -21.84
C ALA A 382 21.17 15.64 -21.65
N ARG A 383 20.52 14.49 -21.72
CA ARG A 383 21.10 13.14 -21.58
C ARG A 383 21.27 12.41 -22.90
N ASN A 384 21.08 13.09 -24.04
CA ASN A 384 21.14 12.51 -25.38
C ASN A 384 20.18 11.33 -25.60
N ILE A 385 19.06 11.32 -24.90
CA ILE A 385 17.98 10.35 -25.11
C ILE A 385 17.08 10.89 -26.22
N SER A 386 17.16 10.29 -27.40
CA SER A 386 16.44 10.74 -28.61
C SER A 386 15.05 10.10 -28.78
N HIS A 387 14.88 8.87 -28.30
CA HIS A 387 13.66 8.09 -28.46
C HIS A 387 12.97 7.90 -27.12
N TYR A 388 11.87 8.60 -26.93
CA TYR A 388 11.07 8.57 -25.69
C TYR A 388 9.57 8.77 -25.94
N LEU A 389 8.76 8.27 -25.03
CA LEU A 389 7.32 8.51 -24.96
C LEU A 389 7.02 9.35 -23.71
N ILE A 390 6.30 10.45 -23.88
CA ILE A 390 5.79 11.29 -22.78
C ILE A 390 4.30 11.50 -23.01
N SER A 391 3.49 10.97 -22.11
CA SER A 391 2.04 11.14 -22.14
C SER A 391 1.53 11.55 -20.75
N CYS A 392 0.33 12.07 -20.68
CA CYS A 392 -0.38 12.23 -19.42
C CYS A 392 -1.88 12.06 -19.63
N ARG A 393 -2.57 11.63 -18.59
CA ARG A 393 -4.03 11.59 -18.54
C ARG A 393 -4.55 12.10 -17.19
N LEU A 394 -5.75 12.62 -17.21
CA LEU A 394 -6.54 12.88 -16.01
C LEU A 394 -7.21 11.56 -15.61
N THR A 395 -6.99 11.11 -14.37
CA THR A 395 -7.50 9.82 -13.88
C THR A 395 -8.66 9.97 -12.91
N GLN A 396 -8.62 11.00 -12.07
CA GLN A 396 -9.64 11.24 -11.04
C GLN A 396 -9.93 12.73 -10.92
N THR A 397 -11.15 13.04 -10.52
CA THR A 397 -11.62 14.42 -10.34
C THR A 397 -12.03 14.68 -8.89
N TYR A 398 -11.81 15.91 -8.45
CA TYR A 398 -12.20 16.47 -7.16
C TYR A 398 -12.90 17.81 -7.41
N ASP A 399 -13.64 18.32 -6.44
CA ASP A 399 -14.26 19.64 -6.55
C ASP A 399 -13.20 20.73 -6.77
N ALA A 400 -12.07 20.65 -6.07
CA ALA A 400 -10.98 21.63 -6.13
C ALA A 400 -9.89 21.32 -7.16
N GLY A 401 -9.88 20.16 -7.82
CA GLY A 401 -8.78 19.76 -8.71
C GLY A 401 -8.91 18.37 -9.28
N CYS A 402 -7.78 17.80 -9.71
CA CYS A 402 -7.75 16.49 -10.31
C CYS A 402 -6.44 15.75 -10.05
N CYS A 403 -6.46 14.43 -10.27
CA CYS A 403 -5.26 13.60 -10.33
C CYS A 403 -4.79 13.47 -11.78
N ILE A 404 -3.50 13.71 -12.00
CA ILE A 404 -2.82 13.55 -13.28
C ILE A 404 -1.80 12.44 -13.18
N TYR A 405 -1.88 11.47 -14.08
CA TYR A 405 -0.86 10.48 -14.34
C TYR A 405 0.03 10.91 -15.49
N PHE A 406 1.34 10.80 -15.29
CA PHE A 406 2.33 10.93 -16.34
C PHE A 406 2.89 9.55 -16.68
N TYR A 407 2.91 9.22 -17.96
CA TYR A 407 3.54 8.04 -18.52
C TYR A 407 4.80 8.47 -19.22
N PHE A 408 5.91 7.95 -18.77
CA PHE A 408 7.21 8.27 -19.32
C PHE A 408 8.02 6.99 -19.53
N GLY A 409 8.61 6.87 -20.69
CA GLY A 409 9.51 5.78 -21.03
C GLY A 409 10.45 6.20 -22.17
N PHE A 410 11.60 5.60 -22.23
CA PHE A 410 12.60 5.88 -23.27
C PHE A 410 13.36 4.60 -23.67
N ASN A 411 14.02 4.67 -24.84
CA ASN A 411 14.93 3.61 -25.25
C ASN A 411 16.17 3.61 -24.34
N SER A 412 16.40 2.51 -23.66
CA SER A 412 17.52 2.32 -22.72
C SER A 412 18.76 1.71 -23.35
N GLN A 413 18.70 1.32 -24.62
CA GLN A 413 19.86 0.72 -25.32
C GLN A 413 21.01 1.73 -25.44
N GLY A 414 22.21 1.29 -25.11
CA GLY A 414 23.41 2.14 -25.16
C GLY A 414 23.64 3.04 -23.93
N LEU A 415 22.71 3.06 -22.96
CA LEU A 415 22.94 3.76 -21.69
C LEU A 415 23.68 2.84 -20.70
N ALA A 416 24.63 3.41 -19.97
CA ALA A 416 25.44 2.69 -19.00
C ALA A 416 24.61 2.28 -17.77
N ASP A 417 23.74 3.16 -17.31
CA ASP A 417 22.82 2.95 -16.19
C ASP A 417 21.44 3.55 -16.49
N PRO A 418 20.57 2.82 -17.22
CA PRO A 418 19.27 3.33 -17.61
C PRO A 418 18.34 3.65 -16.45
N VAL A 419 18.48 2.92 -15.34
CA VAL A 419 17.65 3.10 -14.14
C VAL A 419 18.01 4.42 -13.48
N ARG A 420 19.29 4.68 -13.30
CA ARG A 420 19.78 5.96 -12.74
C ARG A 420 19.36 7.15 -13.59
N GLU A 421 19.43 7.02 -14.93
CA GLU A 421 18.95 8.08 -15.81
C GLU A 421 17.45 8.32 -15.67
N TYR A 422 16.66 7.25 -15.55
CA TYR A 422 15.21 7.35 -15.29
C TYR A 422 14.95 8.08 -13.96
N GLU A 423 15.60 7.67 -12.88
CA GLU A 423 15.46 8.29 -11.56
C GLU A 423 15.75 9.80 -11.60
N LEU A 424 16.85 10.20 -12.25
CA LEU A 424 17.23 11.61 -12.38
C LEU A 424 16.18 12.42 -13.18
N ILE A 425 15.61 11.82 -14.22
CA ILE A 425 14.57 12.46 -15.03
C ILE A 425 13.26 12.56 -14.25
N GLU A 426 12.86 11.50 -13.52
CA GLU A 426 11.68 11.54 -12.66
C GLU A 426 11.85 12.55 -11.52
N GLU A 427 13.03 12.62 -10.90
CA GLU A 427 13.34 13.63 -9.90
C GLU A 427 13.15 15.05 -10.43
N ALA A 428 13.70 15.35 -11.62
CA ALA A 428 13.53 16.65 -12.25
C ALA A 428 12.08 16.96 -12.62
N ALA A 429 11.32 15.94 -13.06
CA ALA A 429 9.90 16.07 -13.32
C ALA A 429 9.10 16.32 -12.04
N ARG A 430 9.47 15.69 -10.92
CA ARG A 430 8.84 15.88 -9.61
C ARG A 430 9.09 17.28 -9.07
N ASP A 431 10.31 17.80 -9.21
CA ASP A 431 10.63 19.21 -8.89
C ASP A 431 9.73 20.18 -9.67
N GLU A 432 9.53 19.94 -10.97
CA GLU A 432 8.65 20.77 -11.80
C GLU A 432 7.17 20.64 -11.40
N ILE A 433 6.70 19.41 -11.06
CA ILE A 433 5.35 19.17 -10.56
C ILE A 433 5.08 20.02 -9.32
N ILE A 434 5.98 19.99 -8.34
CA ILE A 434 5.85 20.74 -7.09
C ILE A 434 5.89 22.25 -7.37
N ALA A 435 6.84 22.71 -8.20
CA ALA A 435 6.93 24.11 -8.61
C ALA A 435 5.68 24.59 -9.34
N SER A 436 5.01 23.73 -10.08
CA SER A 436 3.73 23.99 -10.75
C SER A 436 2.51 23.85 -9.85
N GLY A 437 2.69 23.57 -8.54
CA GLY A 437 1.62 23.48 -7.52
C GLY A 437 0.96 22.11 -7.43
N GLY A 438 1.60 21.06 -7.92
CA GLY A 438 1.17 19.67 -7.71
C GLY A 438 1.64 19.10 -6.38
N SER A 439 1.02 17.98 -5.96
CA SER A 439 1.41 17.23 -4.77
C SER A 439 2.63 16.33 -5.02
N ILE A 440 3.33 15.93 -3.95
CA ILE A 440 4.47 15.01 -4.03
C ILE A 440 4.05 13.59 -4.40
N SER A 441 2.83 13.21 -4.06
CA SER A 441 2.15 11.99 -4.48
C SER A 441 0.65 12.13 -4.24
N HIS A 442 -0.16 11.51 -5.07
CA HIS A 442 -1.59 11.42 -4.88
C HIS A 442 -1.97 10.13 -4.13
N HIS A 443 -1.43 8.97 -4.52
CA HIS A 443 -1.77 7.67 -3.92
C HIS A 443 -0.67 6.59 -3.96
N HIS A 444 0.44 6.80 -4.66
CA HIS A 444 1.55 5.83 -4.64
C HIS A 444 2.33 5.84 -3.33
N GLY A 445 2.11 6.85 -2.49
CA GLY A 445 2.82 7.04 -1.22
C GLY A 445 4.16 7.79 -1.39
N VAL A 446 4.76 8.08 -0.26
CA VAL A 446 6.06 8.79 -0.18
C VAL A 446 7.23 7.81 -0.25
N GLY A 447 7.19 6.76 0.55
CA GLY A 447 8.21 5.73 0.65
C GLY A 447 9.61 6.29 0.86
N LYS A 448 10.58 5.65 0.23
CA LYS A 448 11.99 6.09 0.19
C LYS A 448 12.25 7.05 -0.97
N LEU A 449 11.59 6.85 -2.10
CA LEU A 449 11.85 7.59 -3.34
C LEU A 449 11.46 9.06 -3.26
N ARG A 450 10.40 9.41 -2.51
CA ARG A 450 9.82 10.76 -2.47
C ARG A 450 10.08 11.49 -1.17
N LYS A 451 10.79 10.89 -0.21
CA LYS A 451 11.02 11.47 1.13
C LYS A 451 11.74 12.82 1.11
N LYS A 452 12.59 13.08 0.12
CA LYS A 452 13.33 14.37 0.02
C LYS A 452 12.40 15.58 -0.15
N TRP A 453 11.20 15.38 -0.72
CA TRP A 453 10.19 16.45 -0.89
C TRP A 453 9.18 16.53 0.25
N TYR A 454 9.20 15.59 1.19
CA TYR A 454 8.21 15.51 2.26
C TYR A 454 8.15 16.79 3.10
N THR A 455 9.31 17.41 3.36
CA THR A 455 9.40 18.69 4.10
C THR A 455 8.78 19.88 3.36
N GLN A 456 8.53 19.76 2.07
CA GLN A 456 7.82 20.78 1.29
C GLN A 456 6.29 20.61 1.37
N ALA A 457 5.83 19.39 1.65
CA ALA A 457 4.41 19.07 1.75
C ALA A 457 3.87 19.17 3.18
N VAL A 458 4.72 19.03 4.18
CA VAL A 458 4.35 19.00 5.60
C VAL A 458 5.17 20.04 6.37
N SER A 459 4.49 20.85 7.18
CA SER A 459 5.15 21.85 8.02
C SER A 459 6.11 21.20 9.04
N GLU A 460 7.11 21.96 9.52
CA GLU A 460 8.05 21.46 10.50
C GLU A 460 7.38 20.98 11.82
N PRO A 461 6.35 21.66 12.37
CA PRO A 461 5.59 21.10 13.49
C PRO A 461 4.89 19.78 13.15
N GLY A 462 4.32 19.64 11.94
CA GLY A 462 3.70 18.40 11.48
C GLY A 462 4.71 17.26 11.36
N ARG A 463 5.90 17.54 10.82
CA ARG A 463 6.99 16.57 10.78
C ARG A 463 7.41 16.10 12.17
N ARG A 464 7.57 17.06 13.12
CA ARG A 464 7.90 16.75 14.53
C ARG A 464 6.82 15.91 15.20
N LEU A 465 5.55 16.15 14.89
CA LEU A 465 4.44 15.35 15.43
C LEU A 465 4.53 13.90 14.92
N LEU A 466 4.80 13.69 13.62
CA LEU A 466 4.97 12.35 13.06
C LEU A 466 6.17 11.61 13.68
N VAL A 467 7.30 12.29 13.86
CA VAL A 467 8.48 11.72 14.54
C VAL A 467 8.19 11.39 16.01
N ALA A 468 7.46 12.25 16.71
CA ALA A 468 7.03 11.99 18.10
C ALA A 468 6.09 10.78 18.17
N ALA A 469 5.15 10.66 17.25
CA ALA A 469 4.28 9.48 17.14
C ALA A 469 5.12 8.21 16.92
N LYS A 470 6.06 8.23 15.97
CA LYS A 470 6.98 7.09 15.73
C LYS A 470 7.75 6.73 17.00
N THR A 471 8.38 7.70 17.66
CA THR A 471 9.18 7.46 18.88
C THR A 471 8.33 6.92 20.03
N THR A 472 7.08 7.37 20.14
CA THR A 472 6.15 6.90 21.19
C THR A 472 5.64 5.49 20.93
N LEU A 473 5.28 5.18 19.69
CA LEU A 473 4.67 3.91 19.31
C LEU A 473 5.70 2.81 19.07
N ASP A 474 6.90 3.16 18.64
CA ASP A 474 7.98 2.22 18.31
C ASP A 474 9.34 2.75 18.82
N PRO A 475 9.53 2.79 20.15
CA PRO A 475 10.73 3.36 20.77
C PRO A 475 12.02 2.60 20.42
N ASP A 476 11.93 1.31 20.14
CA ASP A 476 13.05 0.44 19.77
C ASP A 476 13.31 0.40 18.27
N ASN A 477 12.55 1.16 17.49
CA ASN A 477 12.61 1.16 16.03
C ASN A 477 12.54 -0.27 15.43
N ILE A 478 11.56 -1.03 15.84
CA ILE A 478 11.30 -2.39 15.31
C ILE A 478 10.80 -2.30 13.86
N PHE A 479 9.99 -1.29 13.53
CA PHE A 479 9.54 -0.99 12.18
C PHE A 479 10.51 -0.04 11.47
N ALA A 480 11.75 -0.50 11.25
CA ALA A 480 12.88 0.29 10.75
C ALA A 480 12.87 0.49 9.21
N LEU A 481 11.71 0.69 8.60
CA LEU A 481 11.58 0.86 7.14
C LEU A 481 12.23 2.15 6.62
N ASN A 482 12.34 3.19 7.46
CA ASN A 482 12.91 4.50 7.12
C ASN A 482 12.19 5.20 5.95
N ASN A 483 10.89 4.96 5.80
CA ASN A 483 10.04 5.66 4.86
C ASN A 483 9.76 7.09 5.34
N MET A 484 9.40 7.98 4.42
CA MET A 484 9.14 9.38 4.72
C MET A 484 10.35 10.05 5.41
N VAL A 485 10.16 10.69 6.57
CA VAL A 485 11.23 11.35 7.37
C VAL A 485 11.42 10.68 8.74
N LEU A 486 11.05 9.43 8.85
CA LEU A 486 11.04 8.68 10.11
C LEU A 486 12.39 7.98 10.39
N GLU A 487 13.50 8.56 9.92
CA GLU A 487 14.84 8.08 10.30
C GLU A 487 15.06 8.39 11.77
N GLN A 488 15.28 7.34 12.57
CA GLN A 488 15.82 7.49 13.92
C GLN A 488 17.35 7.37 13.83
N PRO A 489 18.10 8.14 14.65
CA PRO A 489 19.55 7.93 14.78
C PRO A 489 19.79 6.49 15.24
N GLY A 490 20.79 5.82 14.64
CA GLY A 490 21.16 4.46 14.99
C GLY A 490 21.51 4.33 16.48
N PRO A 491 21.41 3.12 17.08
CA PRO A 491 21.80 2.89 18.46
C PRO A 491 23.29 3.22 18.65
N GLY A 492 23.58 4.38 19.22
CA GLY A 492 24.94 4.91 19.42
C GLY A 492 25.15 6.37 18.99
N GLU A 493 24.29 6.90 18.14
CA GLU A 493 24.27 8.34 17.85
C GLU A 493 23.36 9.04 18.86
N GLY A 494 23.89 9.23 20.05
CA GLY A 494 23.18 9.87 21.15
C GLY A 494 22.73 11.28 20.80
N ALA A 495 21.71 11.72 21.48
CA ALA A 495 20.96 12.99 21.44
C ALA A 495 21.76 14.31 21.38
N ALA A 496 22.89 14.33 20.72
CA ALA A 496 23.80 15.49 20.59
C ALA A 496 23.47 16.40 19.39
N GLY A 497 22.44 16.13 18.60
CA GLY A 497 22.15 16.83 17.33
C GLY A 497 20.89 17.69 17.29
N VAL A 498 20.13 17.86 18.37
CA VAL A 498 19.07 18.87 18.39
C VAL A 498 19.69 20.21 18.77
N ALA A 499 20.42 20.79 17.83
CA ALA A 499 20.85 22.17 17.97
C ALA A 499 19.62 23.07 18.15
N ARG A 500 19.53 23.72 19.29
CA ARG A 500 18.61 24.84 19.56
C ARG A 500 18.85 25.90 18.48
N SER A 501 18.10 25.87 17.38
CA SER A 501 17.96 27.05 16.54
C SER A 501 17.18 28.07 17.37
N LYS A 502 17.83 29.16 17.73
CA LYS A 502 17.21 30.30 18.35
C LYS A 502 16.04 30.78 17.52
N LEU A 503 14.93 31.06 18.15
CA LEU A 503 13.79 31.81 17.66
C LEU A 503 14.22 33.11 16.99
#